data_efca276f74fa6db4572b0a698634346b
#
_entry.id   efca276f74fa6db4572b0a698634346b
#
_cell.length_a   1.000
_cell.length_b   1.000
_cell.length_c   1.000
_cell.angle_alpha   90.00
_cell.angle_beta   90.00
_cell.angle_gamma   90.00
#
_symmetry.space_group_name_H-M   'P 1'
#
loop_
_entity.id
_entity.type
_entity.pdbx_description
1 polymer ?
#
loop_
_entity_poly.entity_id
_entity_poly.type
_entity_poly.pdbx_seq_one_letter_code
_entity_poly.pdbx_strand_id
1 'polypeptide(L)'
;MGFLLNVIEKTAADDHPLANLTHCVNRKQKHLSCSACMDICPRGVYDRTQKTPPDWNACQNCDLCVTACATRCIAPSPTNAKRHLLLAQKLGEIVVSCRRSEKKQGHLEECLAQLPWEFMAYLALGGKLTLNTKACQSCPHEDCRELLGNQLKKLRRFLGAANYEKHVRMSEEEETDAPQEGVDRRAFFQSLAVGGKKTTALVISEATGSKIDAMVYRRLLARRVKEVAAQDKAFSCVMTLPWIEKSCYGCGICALLCPNRALEIGEEKDGMRTVYITPQKCTGCGVCKVVCRDGCIEELCAAKLPHLDKLILAKVRSKSCEGCGRAMPADKEENLCIICRQKKKK
;
A
#
# COMPACT_ATOMS: atom_id res chain seq x y z
N MET A 1 19.02 -1.58 31.65
CA MET A 1 17.54 -1.60 31.78
C MET A 1 16.89 -0.22 31.55
N GLY A 2 17.50 0.90 31.96
CA GLY A 2 16.92 2.26 31.77
C GLY A 2 16.78 2.75 30.34
N PHE A 3 17.65 2.35 29.40
CA PHE A 3 17.61 2.80 28.00
C PHE A 3 16.39 2.24 27.23
N LEU A 4 16.02 0.98 27.48
CA LEU A 4 14.84 0.33 26.86
C LEU A 4 13.53 0.90 27.40
N LEU A 5 13.46 1.29 28.68
CA LEU A 5 12.28 1.92 29.27
C LEU A 5 12.08 3.33 28.74
N ASN A 6 13.14 4.14 28.59
CA ASN A 6 13.06 5.47 27.97
C ASN A 6 12.66 5.46 26.50
N VAL A 7 13.01 4.42 25.74
CA VAL A 7 12.56 4.25 24.35
C VAL A 7 11.07 3.89 24.30
N ILE A 8 10.58 3.09 25.26
CA ILE A 8 9.16 2.70 25.37
C ILE A 8 8.30 3.88 25.81
N GLU A 9 8.74 4.69 26.78
CA GLU A 9 8.01 5.88 27.23
C GLU A 9 7.94 6.99 26.18
N LYS A 10 9.00 7.22 25.42
CA LYS A 10 9.00 8.19 24.31
C LYS A 10 8.12 7.79 23.12
N THR A 11 7.92 6.49 22.90
CA THR A 11 7.05 5.97 21.84
C THR A 11 5.56 5.98 22.22
N ALA A 12 5.24 6.01 23.51
CA ALA A 12 3.85 6.05 23.98
C ALA A 12 3.21 7.45 23.79
N ALA A 13 3.99 8.53 23.78
CA ALA A 13 3.49 9.88 23.60
C ALA A 13 3.09 10.20 22.13
N ASP A 14 3.64 9.47 21.14
CA ASP A 14 3.44 9.68 19.70
C ASP A 14 2.86 8.44 19.00
N ASP A 15 2.03 7.65 19.70
CA ASP A 15 1.44 6.42 19.14
C ASP A 15 0.18 6.75 18.31
N HIS A 16 0.36 7.37 17.15
CA HIS A 16 -0.70 7.64 16.17
C HIS A 16 -0.19 7.41 14.74
N PRO A 17 -1.08 7.25 13.74
CA PRO A 17 -0.69 7.15 12.34
C PRO A 17 0.10 8.38 11.88
N LEU A 18 1.17 8.16 11.10
CA LEU A 18 2.03 9.23 10.63
C LEU A 18 1.75 9.58 9.16
N ALA A 19 1.32 10.81 8.89
CA ALA A 19 1.01 11.25 7.54
C ALA A 19 2.23 11.91 6.86
N ASN A 20 2.73 11.29 5.78
CA ASN A 20 3.66 11.94 4.86
C ASN A 20 2.91 12.72 3.80
N LEU A 21 2.61 13.96 4.07
CA LEU A 21 1.80 14.83 3.23
C LEU A 21 2.41 15.11 1.84
N THR A 22 3.72 14.85 1.64
CA THR A 22 4.34 14.96 0.31
C THR A 22 3.81 13.93 -0.68
N HIS A 23 3.22 12.84 -0.19
CA HIS A 23 2.58 11.79 -0.99
C HIS A 23 1.05 11.92 -1.04
N CYS A 24 0.47 12.91 -0.35
CA CYS A 24 -0.96 13.14 -0.35
C CYS A 24 -1.42 13.75 -1.68
N VAL A 25 -2.48 13.18 -2.26
CA VAL A 25 -3.07 13.65 -3.52
C VAL A 25 -3.49 15.11 -3.42
N ASN A 26 -4.19 15.48 -2.36
CA ASN A 26 -4.69 16.86 -2.17
C ASN A 26 -3.60 17.92 -2.09
N ARG A 27 -2.42 17.55 -1.58
CA ARG A 27 -1.30 18.49 -1.49
C ARG A 27 -0.46 18.57 -2.77
N LYS A 28 -0.39 17.48 -3.54
CA LYS A 28 0.35 17.46 -4.80
C LYS A 28 -0.44 18.00 -5.99
N GLN A 29 -1.76 17.84 -5.96
CA GLN A 29 -2.62 18.06 -7.13
C GLN A 29 -3.85 18.88 -6.71
N LYS A 30 -3.81 20.19 -6.96
CA LYS A 30 -4.92 21.11 -6.63
C LYS A 30 -6.26 20.74 -7.29
N HIS A 31 -6.23 19.92 -8.35
CA HIS A 31 -7.40 19.48 -9.10
C HIS A 31 -7.95 18.13 -8.65
N LEU A 32 -7.29 17.44 -7.73
CA LEU A 32 -7.73 16.18 -7.17
C LEU A 32 -8.20 16.42 -5.73
N SER A 33 -9.46 16.14 -5.48
CA SER A 33 -10.01 16.11 -4.12
C SER A 33 -10.04 14.67 -3.61
N CYS A 34 -9.58 14.46 -2.39
CA CYS A 34 -9.66 13.18 -1.69
C CYS A 34 -9.97 13.44 -0.22
N SER A 35 -11.01 12.80 0.30
CA SER A 35 -11.45 12.92 1.68
C SER A 35 -11.37 11.60 2.46
N ALA A 36 -10.87 10.53 1.85
CA ALA A 36 -10.96 9.17 2.37
C ALA A 36 -10.48 8.98 3.83
N CYS A 37 -9.40 9.67 4.26
CA CYS A 37 -8.93 9.59 5.64
C CYS A 37 -9.81 10.40 6.61
N MET A 38 -10.47 11.45 6.12
CA MET A 38 -11.39 12.30 6.90
C MET A 38 -12.73 11.61 7.08
N ASP A 39 -13.24 11.01 6.00
CA ASP A 39 -14.57 10.37 5.98
C ASP A 39 -14.58 9.10 6.84
N ILE A 40 -13.52 8.31 6.81
CA ILE A 40 -13.44 7.06 7.59
C ILE A 40 -13.09 7.28 9.06
N CYS A 41 -12.62 8.48 9.46
CA CYS A 41 -12.15 8.70 10.82
C CYS A 41 -13.31 8.87 11.82
N PRO A 42 -13.53 7.93 12.77
CA PRO A 42 -14.66 7.99 13.69
C PRO A 42 -14.53 9.10 14.74
N ARG A 43 -13.35 9.73 14.84
CA ARG A 43 -13.04 10.78 15.82
C ARG A 43 -12.82 12.14 15.19
N GLY A 44 -12.93 12.26 13.85
CA GLY A 44 -12.74 13.52 13.15
C GLY A 44 -11.36 14.17 13.31
N VAL A 45 -10.32 13.35 13.47
CA VAL A 45 -8.93 13.80 13.72
C VAL A 45 -8.41 14.77 12.65
N TYR A 46 -8.89 14.62 11.40
CA TYR A 46 -8.41 15.41 10.27
C TYR A 46 -9.36 16.58 9.98
N ASP A 47 -8.79 17.78 9.89
CA ASP A 47 -9.55 18.96 9.42
C ASP A 47 -9.91 18.82 7.93
N ARG A 48 -11.23 18.91 7.63
CA ARG A 48 -11.74 18.82 6.25
C ARG A 48 -11.27 19.98 5.37
N THR A 49 -10.94 21.11 5.96
CA THR A 49 -10.35 22.25 5.22
C THR A 49 -8.87 22.11 4.97
N GLN A 50 -8.20 21.15 5.64
CA GLN A 50 -6.77 20.89 5.61
C GLN A 50 -5.89 22.11 5.99
N LYS A 51 -6.46 23.08 6.70
CA LYS A 51 -5.78 24.29 7.15
C LYS A 51 -5.08 24.07 8.49
N THR A 52 -5.67 23.25 9.35
CA THR A 52 -5.10 22.90 10.65
C THR A 52 -4.41 21.52 10.62
N PRO A 53 -3.38 21.30 11.44
CA PRO A 53 -2.82 19.96 11.61
C PRO A 53 -3.85 19.01 12.23
N PRO A 54 -3.69 17.67 12.06
CA PRO A 54 -4.58 16.70 12.70
C PRO A 54 -4.56 16.81 14.22
N ASP A 55 -5.74 16.69 14.84
CA ASP A 55 -5.86 16.61 16.29
C ASP A 55 -5.55 15.20 16.80
N TRP A 56 -4.29 14.94 17.06
CA TRP A 56 -3.83 13.63 17.52
C TRP A 56 -4.32 13.25 18.91
N ASN A 57 -4.75 14.20 19.75
CA ASN A 57 -5.32 13.91 21.07
C ASN A 57 -6.68 13.21 20.95
N ALA A 58 -7.41 13.45 19.87
CA ALA A 58 -8.66 12.75 19.57
C ALA A 58 -8.43 11.36 18.94
N CYS A 59 -7.21 11.03 18.51
CA CYS A 59 -6.91 9.78 17.83
C CYS A 59 -7.03 8.56 18.75
N GLN A 60 -7.72 7.52 18.30
CA GLN A 60 -7.85 6.24 19.02
C GLN A 60 -6.99 5.12 18.42
N ASN A 61 -6.04 5.42 17.54
CA ASN A 61 -5.09 4.49 16.92
C ASN A 61 -5.73 3.30 16.17
N CYS A 62 -6.89 3.51 15.56
CA CYS A 62 -7.61 2.44 14.86
C CYS A 62 -7.07 2.15 13.45
N ASP A 63 -6.11 2.92 12.93
CA ASP A 63 -5.48 2.80 11.60
C ASP A 63 -6.44 2.68 10.39
N LEU A 64 -7.74 2.96 10.53
CA LEU A 64 -8.70 2.97 9.42
C LEU A 64 -8.28 3.95 8.31
N CYS A 65 -7.73 5.12 8.68
CA CYS A 65 -7.21 6.12 7.75
C CYS A 65 -6.01 5.59 6.93
N VAL A 66 -5.19 4.73 7.51
CA VAL A 66 -4.06 4.05 6.83
C VAL A 66 -4.59 3.18 5.70
N THR A 67 -5.61 2.36 5.99
CA THR A 67 -6.21 1.43 5.04
C THR A 67 -7.01 2.14 3.97
N ALA A 68 -7.72 3.21 4.31
CA ALA A 68 -8.49 4.03 3.38
C ALA A 68 -7.61 4.83 2.40
N CYS A 69 -6.37 5.16 2.78
CA CYS A 69 -5.49 6.01 1.96
C CYS A 69 -5.04 5.32 0.68
N ALA A 70 -5.56 5.77 -0.47
CA ALA A 70 -5.24 5.19 -1.78
C ALA A 70 -3.77 5.37 -2.18
N THR A 71 -3.11 6.45 -1.77
CA THR A 71 -1.70 6.71 -2.08
C THR A 71 -0.74 6.14 -1.04
N ARG A 72 -1.25 5.56 0.04
CA ARG A 72 -0.43 5.10 1.17
C ARG A 72 0.48 6.22 1.70
N CYS A 73 -0.04 7.43 1.86
CA CYS A 73 0.71 8.52 2.48
C CYS A 73 0.64 8.52 4.00
N ILE A 74 -0.20 7.66 4.60
CA ILE A 74 -0.36 7.51 6.04
C ILE A 74 0.28 6.18 6.46
N ALA A 75 1.29 6.25 7.28
CA ALA A 75 1.91 5.08 7.90
C ALA A 75 1.08 4.60 9.10
N PRO A 76 1.05 3.30 9.38
CA PRO A 76 0.36 2.77 10.56
C PRO A 76 0.97 3.33 11.85
N SER A 77 0.15 3.36 12.92
CA SER A 77 0.64 3.68 14.25
C SER A 77 1.76 2.70 14.67
N PRO A 78 2.75 3.15 15.44
CA PRO A 78 3.85 2.30 15.90
C PRO A 78 3.40 1.02 16.58
N THR A 79 2.40 1.11 17.44
CA THR A 79 1.85 -0.06 18.16
C THR A 79 1.19 -1.06 17.22
N ASN A 80 0.34 -0.61 16.27
CA ASN A 80 -0.30 -1.52 15.32
C ASN A 80 0.71 -2.11 14.33
N ALA A 81 1.64 -1.30 13.83
CA ALA A 81 2.70 -1.81 12.98
C ALA A 81 3.50 -2.92 13.66
N LYS A 82 3.89 -2.72 14.93
CA LYS A 82 4.61 -3.72 15.72
C LYS A 82 3.77 -5.00 15.89
N ARG A 83 2.49 -4.88 16.22
CA ARG A 83 1.57 -6.03 16.34
C ARG A 83 1.48 -6.80 15.02
N HIS A 84 1.29 -6.10 13.90
CA HIS A 84 1.23 -6.72 12.58
C HIS A 84 2.56 -7.36 12.17
N LEU A 85 3.70 -6.75 12.49
CA LEU A 85 5.00 -7.34 12.22
C LEU A 85 5.25 -8.62 13.04
N LEU A 86 4.77 -8.67 14.29
CA LEU A 86 4.80 -9.89 15.10
C LEU A 86 3.87 -10.97 14.51
N LEU A 87 2.68 -10.59 14.08
CA LEU A 87 1.75 -11.51 13.40
C LEU A 87 2.34 -12.05 12.09
N ALA A 88 3.07 -11.22 11.35
CA ALA A 88 3.75 -11.60 10.11
C ALA A 88 4.83 -12.70 10.28
N GLN A 89 5.30 -12.95 11.49
CA GLN A 89 6.27 -14.02 11.78
C GLN A 89 5.60 -15.39 11.96
N LYS A 90 4.27 -15.41 12.20
CA LYS A 90 3.52 -16.66 12.31
C LYS A 90 3.36 -17.29 10.93
N LEU A 91 3.45 -18.63 10.89
CA LEU A 91 3.22 -19.45 9.69
C LEU A 91 2.01 -20.35 9.93
N GLY A 92 1.40 -20.81 8.85
CA GLY A 92 0.26 -21.71 8.91
C GLY A 92 -1.09 -20.98 8.91
N GLU A 93 -2.04 -21.47 9.67
CA GLU A 93 -3.38 -20.88 9.75
C GLU A 93 -3.40 -19.70 10.75
N ILE A 94 -3.87 -18.57 10.29
CA ILE A 94 -3.99 -17.34 11.09
C ILE A 94 -5.45 -16.95 11.11
N VAL A 95 -6.03 -16.92 12.31
CA VAL A 95 -7.39 -16.43 12.55
C VAL A 95 -7.32 -15.00 13.07
N VAL A 96 -8.12 -14.10 12.49
CA VAL A 96 -8.24 -12.71 12.94
C VAL A 96 -9.69 -12.39 13.23
N SER A 97 -9.94 -11.84 14.42
CA SER A 97 -11.25 -11.41 14.88
C SER A 97 -11.23 -9.92 15.24
N CYS A 98 -12.39 -9.24 15.15
CA CYS A 98 -12.50 -7.90 15.68
C CYS A 98 -12.94 -7.93 17.18
N ARG A 99 -12.72 -6.84 17.90
CA ARG A 99 -13.10 -6.73 19.33
C ARG A 99 -14.59 -6.87 19.60
N ARG A 100 -15.45 -6.65 18.58
CA ARG A 100 -16.89 -6.82 18.66
C ARG A 100 -17.34 -8.28 18.52
N SER A 101 -16.45 -9.19 18.12
CA SER A 101 -16.77 -10.61 18.07
C SER A 101 -17.07 -11.13 19.47
N GLU A 102 -18.17 -11.87 19.62
CA GLU A 102 -18.58 -12.47 20.91
C GLU A 102 -17.51 -13.44 21.38
N LYS A 103 -17.02 -14.30 20.48
CA LYS A 103 -15.87 -15.15 20.74
C LYS A 103 -14.63 -14.53 20.11
N LYS A 104 -13.67 -14.21 20.96
CA LYS A 104 -12.39 -13.59 20.60
C LYS A 104 -11.40 -14.69 20.23
N GLN A 105 -11.37 -15.07 18.96
CA GLN A 105 -10.49 -16.11 18.46
C GLN A 105 -9.27 -15.53 17.76
N GLY A 106 -8.13 -16.17 17.95
CA GLY A 106 -6.89 -15.84 17.27
C GLY A 106 -6.36 -14.44 17.59
N HIS A 107 -5.92 -13.73 16.56
CA HIS A 107 -5.43 -12.36 16.67
C HIS A 107 -6.58 -11.36 16.70
N LEU A 108 -6.57 -10.47 17.70
CA LEU A 108 -7.63 -9.48 17.87
C LEU A 108 -7.23 -8.12 17.29
N GLU A 109 -8.10 -7.57 16.43
CA GLU A 109 -8.03 -6.22 15.90
C GLU A 109 -9.19 -5.36 16.40
N GLU A 110 -9.01 -4.05 16.47
CA GLU A 110 -10.13 -3.14 16.79
C GLU A 110 -11.27 -3.30 15.77
N CYS A 111 -10.90 -3.39 14.49
CA CYS A 111 -11.80 -3.65 13.38
C CYS A 111 -11.02 -4.37 12.27
N LEU A 112 -11.62 -5.37 11.61
CA LEU A 112 -10.99 -6.05 10.48
C LEU A 112 -10.67 -5.09 9.32
N ALA A 113 -11.41 -3.99 9.18
CA ALA A 113 -11.17 -2.98 8.15
C ALA A 113 -9.84 -2.22 8.29
N GLN A 114 -9.17 -2.30 9.46
CA GLN A 114 -7.85 -1.71 9.63
C GLN A 114 -6.74 -2.50 8.92
N LEU A 115 -7.00 -3.77 8.54
CA LEU A 115 -6.04 -4.61 7.83
C LEU A 115 -5.97 -4.22 6.35
N PRO A 116 -4.86 -3.67 5.85
CA PRO A 116 -4.70 -3.43 4.44
C PRO A 116 -4.67 -4.74 3.66
N TRP A 117 -5.24 -4.75 2.44
CA TRP A 117 -5.25 -5.94 1.60
C TRP A 117 -3.85 -6.52 1.35
N GLU A 118 -2.83 -5.68 1.32
CA GLU A 118 -1.43 -6.10 1.16
C GLU A 118 -0.97 -6.98 2.32
N PHE A 119 -1.38 -6.61 3.54
CA PHE A 119 -1.04 -7.39 4.72
C PHE A 119 -1.84 -8.69 4.77
N MET A 120 -3.14 -8.63 4.45
CA MET A 120 -3.96 -9.83 4.32
C MET A 120 -3.40 -10.80 3.26
N ALA A 121 -2.94 -10.28 2.10
CA ALA A 121 -2.30 -11.10 1.06
C ALA A 121 -0.99 -11.74 1.56
N TYR A 122 -0.18 -10.99 2.31
CA TYR A 122 1.03 -11.51 2.92
C TYR A 122 0.75 -12.70 3.84
N LEU A 123 -0.27 -12.58 4.72
CA LEU A 123 -0.67 -13.63 5.65
C LEU A 123 -1.22 -14.86 4.89
N ALA A 124 -2.11 -14.64 3.93
CA ALA A 124 -2.70 -15.68 3.11
C ALA A 124 -1.65 -16.49 2.34
N LEU A 125 -0.67 -15.83 1.74
CA LEU A 125 0.46 -16.48 1.04
C LEU A 125 1.45 -17.17 1.98
N GLY A 126 1.41 -16.90 3.27
CA GLY A 126 2.20 -17.60 4.30
C GLY A 126 1.55 -18.88 4.82
N GLY A 127 0.27 -19.10 4.47
CA GLY A 127 -0.51 -20.24 4.92
C GLY A 127 -1.99 -20.07 4.60
N LYS A 128 -2.81 -19.90 5.63
CA LYS A 128 -4.26 -19.69 5.50
C LYS A 128 -4.69 -18.53 6.39
N LEU A 129 -5.47 -17.63 5.86
CA LEU A 129 -6.05 -16.49 6.58
C LEU A 129 -7.54 -16.71 6.77
N THR A 130 -7.97 -16.81 8.02
CA THR A 130 -9.39 -16.85 8.40
C THR A 130 -9.79 -15.53 9.06
N LEU A 131 -10.78 -14.85 8.50
CA LEU A 131 -11.36 -13.63 9.04
C LEU A 131 -12.70 -13.95 9.69
N ASN A 132 -12.85 -13.72 10.99
CA ASN A 132 -14.13 -13.86 11.66
C ASN A 132 -14.99 -12.62 11.39
N THR A 133 -15.93 -12.75 10.44
CA THR A 133 -16.79 -11.67 9.97
C THR A 133 -18.18 -11.67 10.58
N LYS A 134 -18.50 -12.59 11.49
CA LYS A 134 -19.84 -12.69 12.11
C LYS A 134 -20.28 -11.35 12.70
N ALA A 135 -19.44 -10.72 13.50
CA ALA A 135 -19.75 -9.40 14.10
C ALA A 135 -19.94 -8.28 13.05
N CYS A 136 -19.46 -8.44 11.82
CA CYS A 136 -19.66 -7.46 10.76
C CYS A 136 -21.08 -7.43 10.22
N GLN A 137 -21.85 -8.52 10.35
CA GLN A 137 -23.23 -8.62 9.86
C GLN A 137 -24.17 -7.64 10.58
N SER A 138 -23.95 -7.44 11.89
CA SER A 138 -24.72 -6.53 12.75
C SER A 138 -23.92 -5.27 13.16
N CYS A 139 -22.78 -5.02 12.53
CA CYS A 139 -21.93 -3.89 12.89
C CYS A 139 -22.60 -2.55 12.49
N PRO A 140 -22.75 -1.58 13.43
CA PRO A 140 -23.37 -0.29 13.13
C PRO A 140 -22.48 0.64 12.29
N HIS A 141 -21.19 0.30 12.10
CA HIS A 141 -20.23 1.10 11.34
C HIS A 141 -20.22 0.67 9.87
N GLU A 142 -21.13 1.22 9.08
CA GLU A 142 -21.29 0.89 7.66
C GLU A 142 -20.03 1.21 6.85
N ASP A 143 -19.41 2.36 7.07
CA ASP A 143 -18.17 2.77 6.41
C ASP A 143 -17.03 1.76 6.62
N CYS A 144 -16.94 1.17 7.82
CA CYS A 144 -15.96 0.12 8.11
C CYS A 144 -16.25 -1.17 7.34
N ARG A 145 -17.54 -1.54 7.20
CA ARG A 145 -17.94 -2.72 6.40
C ARG A 145 -17.63 -2.51 4.93
N GLU A 146 -17.92 -1.32 4.40
CA GLU A 146 -17.60 -0.97 3.02
C GLU A 146 -16.09 -0.98 2.78
N LEU A 147 -15.31 -0.37 3.68
CA LEU A 147 -13.85 -0.37 3.60
C LEU A 147 -13.31 -1.80 3.59
N LEU A 148 -13.76 -2.68 4.50
CA LEU A 148 -13.37 -4.09 4.52
C LEU A 148 -13.72 -4.78 3.21
N GLY A 149 -14.93 -4.62 2.71
CA GLY A 149 -15.39 -5.17 1.44
C GLY A 149 -14.48 -4.75 0.26
N ASN A 150 -14.08 -3.48 0.24
CA ASN A 150 -13.17 -2.94 -0.76
C ASN A 150 -11.74 -3.54 -0.64
N GLN A 151 -11.25 -3.79 0.58
CA GLN A 151 -9.98 -4.48 0.79
C GLN A 151 -10.06 -5.94 0.33
N LEU A 152 -11.13 -6.65 0.62
CA LEU A 152 -11.34 -8.04 0.20
C LEU A 152 -11.46 -8.20 -1.33
N LYS A 153 -12.13 -7.26 -2.01
CA LYS A 153 -12.16 -7.22 -3.49
C LYS A 153 -10.75 -7.06 -4.08
N LYS A 154 -9.90 -6.19 -3.49
CA LYS A 154 -8.50 -6.01 -3.90
C LYS A 154 -7.67 -7.26 -3.63
N LEU A 155 -7.85 -7.88 -2.47
CA LEU A 155 -7.19 -9.13 -2.09
C LEU A 155 -7.54 -10.26 -3.06
N ARG A 156 -8.83 -10.48 -3.35
CA ARG A 156 -9.29 -11.50 -4.31
C ARG A 156 -8.73 -11.26 -5.71
N ARG A 157 -8.72 -10.00 -6.17
CA ARG A 157 -8.11 -9.66 -7.46
C ARG A 157 -6.63 -9.99 -7.48
N PHE A 158 -5.89 -9.62 -6.43
CA PHE A 158 -4.46 -9.84 -6.33
C PHE A 158 -4.07 -11.32 -6.34
N LEU A 159 -4.74 -12.14 -5.54
CA LEU A 159 -4.48 -13.58 -5.44
C LEU A 159 -5.02 -14.37 -6.66
N GLY A 160 -6.03 -13.84 -7.34
CA GLY A 160 -6.86 -14.59 -8.27
C GLY A 160 -7.86 -15.50 -7.53
N ALA A 161 -8.93 -15.94 -8.21
CA ALA A 161 -10.01 -16.69 -7.58
C ALA A 161 -9.53 -17.97 -6.89
N ALA A 162 -8.74 -18.79 -7.59
CA ALA A 162 -8.30 -20.09 -7.08
C ALA A 162 -7.42 -19.96 -5.81
N ASN A 163 -6.43 -19.06 -5.81
CA ASN A 163 -5.59 -18.84 -4.63
C ASN A 163 -6.37 -18.16 -3.49
N TYR A 164 -7.31 -17.28 -3.81
CA TYR A 164 -8.17 -16.68 -2.80
C TYR A 164 -9.00 -17.73 -2.07
N GLU A 165 -9.68 -18.59 -2.78
CA GLU A 165 -10.51 -19.66 -2.20
C GLU A 165 -9.69 -20.70 -1.42
N LYS A 166 -8.46 -20.95 -1.85
CA LYS A 166 -7.54 -21.86 -1.16
C LYS A 166 -7.00 -21.28 0.14
N HIS A 167 -6.69 -19.98 0.18
CA HIS A 167 -5.88 -19.37 1.25
C HIS A 167 -6.66 -18.39 2.14
N VAL A 168 -7.88 -17.97 1.74
CA VAL A 168 -8.68 -17.00 2.50
C VAL A 168 -10.05 -17.60 2.83
N ARG A 169 -10.37 -17.61 4.11
CA ARG A 169 -11.68 -18.04 4.63
C ARG A 169 -12.37 -16.91 5.37
N MET A 170 -13.65 -16.77 5.17
CA MET A 170 -14.52 -15.95 6.00
C MET A 170 -15.28 -16.88 6.93
N SER A 171 -15.11 -16.74 8.23
CA SER A 171 -15.91 -17.48 9.20
C SER A 171 -17.08 -16.62 9.64
N GLU A 172 -18.30 -17.15 9.40
CA GLU A 172 -19.55 -16.57 9.90
C GLU A 172 -20.05 -17.30 11.15
N GLU A 173 -19.38 -18.39 11.51
CA GLU A 173 -19.63 -19.19 12.70
C GLU A 173 -18.58 -18.94 13.74
N GLU A 174 -18.99 -19.01 15.01
CA GLU A 174 -18.07 -19.01 16.11
C GLU A 174 -17.52 -20.43 16.28
N GLU A 175 -16.37 -20.70 15.65
CA GLU A 175 -15.68 -21.97 15.87
C GLU A 175 -15.25 -22.08 17.35
N THR A 176 -15.52 -23.22 17.95
CA THR A 176 -15.09 -23.57 19.31
C THR A 176 -13.59 -23.84 19.31
N ASP A 177 -12.88 -23.20 20.27
CA ASP A 177 -11.56 -23.56 20.75
C ASP A 177 -10.36 -23.53 19.81
N ALA A 178 -9.98 -22.33 19.34
CA ALA A 178 -8.54 -22.05 19.14
C ALA A 178 -7.98 -21.35 20.39
N PRO A 179 -6.83 -21.77 20.93
CA PRO A 179 -6.27 -21.20 22.15
C PRO A 179 -6.06 -19.71 22.01
N GLN A 180 -6.52 -18.93 22.98
CA GLN A 180 -6.11 -17.53 23.14
C GLN A 180 -4.63 -17.50 23.50
N GLU A 181 -3.75 -17.47 22.52
CA GLU A 181 -2.35 -17.16 22.79
C GLU A 181 -2.22 -15.65 23.01
N GLY A 182 -2.28 -15.27 24.27
CA GLY A 182 -1.64 -14.03 24.72
C GLY A 182 -0.20 -14.06 24.25
N VAL A 183 0.31 -12.91 23.74
CA VAL A 183 1.71 -12.81 23.31
C VAL A 183 2.60 -13.09 24.52
N ASP A 184 2.99 -14.36 24.70
CA ASP A 184 3.93 -14.77 25.76
C ASP A 184 5.30 -14.14 25.42
N ARG A 185 5.78 -13.32 26.36
CA ARG A 185 7.12 -12.71 26.26
C ARG A 185 8.23 -13.75 26.06
N ARG A 186 8.05 -14.96 26.57
CA ARG A 186 9.01 -16.06 26.39
C ARG A 186 8.97 -16.65 24.99
N ALA A 187 7.79 -16.81 24.38
CA ALA A 187 7.63 -17.25 22.99
C ALA A 187 8.26 -16.24 22.02
N PHE A 188 8.23 -14.94 22.33
CA PHE A 188 8.92 -13.89 21.58
C PHE A 188 10.44 -14.11 21.53
N PHE A 189 11.07 -14.41 22.67
CA PHE A 189 12.51 -14.64 22.71
C PHE A 189 12.91 -15.99 22.11
N GLN A 190 12.07 -17.02 22.21
CA GLN A 190 12.33 -18.33 21.61
C GLN A 190 12.17 -18.30 20.07
N SER A 191 11.20 -17.57 19.53
CA SER A 191 11.05 -17.39 18.08
C SER A 191 12.22 -16.62 17.45
N LEU A 192 12.85 -15.72 18.21
CA LEU A 192 14.11 -15.05 17.83
C LEU A 192 15.29 -16.04 17.71
N ALA A 193 15.28 -17.13 18.46
CA ALA A 193 16.36 -18.10 18.48
C ALA A 193 16.25 -19.18 17.39
N VAL A 194 15.02 -19.52 16.95
CA VAL A 194 14.74 -20.67 16.07
C VAL A 194 14.41 -20.27 14.63
N GLY A 195 13.84 -19.08 14.38
CA GLY A 195 13.46 -18.62 13.06
C GLY A 195 14.52 -17.76 12.39
N GLY A 196 15.17 -18.30 11.38
CA GLY A 196 16.17 -17.70 10.49
C GLY A 196 16.59 -16.24 10.72
N LYS A 197 17.77 -16.05 11.29
CA LYS A 197 18.40 -14.78 11.70
C LYS A 197 18.27 -13.59 10.73
N LYS A 198 18.06 -13.80 9.43
CA LYS A 198 17.94 -12.73 8.42
C LYS A 198 16.55 -12.09 8.35
N THR A 199 15.47 -12.86 8.57
CA THR A 199 14.10 -12.35 8.46
C THR A 199 13.73 -11.49 9.67
N THR A 200 14.12 -11.95 10.84
CA THR A 200 13.85 -11.29 12.13
C THR A 200 14.62 -9.98 12.29
N ALA A 201 15.90 -9.94 11.87
CA ALA A 201 16.73 -8.74 11.97
C ALA A 201 16.24 -7.58 11.09
N LEU A 202 15.75 -7.86 9.87
CA LEU A 202 15.21 -6.83 8.97
C LEU A 202 13.86 -6.29 9.48
N VAL A 203 12.99 -7.15 9.98
CA VAL A 203 11.70 -6.75 10.58
C VAL A 203 11.92 -5.92 11.84
N ILE A 204 12.90 -6.30 12.68
CA ILE A 204 13.25 -5.55 13.90
C ILE A 204 13.96 -4.24 13.56
N SER A 205 14.86 -4.19 12.59
CA SER A 205 15.54 -2.95 12.19
C SER A 205 14.58 -1.94 11.56
N GLU A 206 13.56 -2.41 10.84
CA GLU A 206 12.47 -1.56 10.35
C GLU A 206 11.53 -1.09 11.47
N ALA A 207 11.39 -1.85 12.55
CA ALA A 207 10.52 -1.52 13.69
C ALA A 207 11.20 -0.72 14.81
N THR A 208 12.54 -0.78 14.91
CA THR A 208 13.27 -0.21 16.07
C THR A 208 14.16 0.98 15.76
N GLY A 209 14.41 1.31 14.50
CA GLY A 209 15.45 2.29 14.17
C GLY A 209 15.07 3.45 13.29
N SER A 210 13.93 3.46 12.64
CA SER A 210 13.51 4.59 11.81
C SER A 210 11.99 4.62 11.65
N LYS A 211 11.46 5.79 11.38
CA LYS A 211 10.03 6.06 11.16
C LYS A 211 9.38 4.94 10.33
N ILE A 212 8.36 4.30 10.90
CA ILE A 212 7.57 3.28 10.21
C ILE A 212 7.07 3.89 8.90
N ASP A 213 7.42 3.23 7.79
CA ASP A 213 7.08 3.72 6.47
C ASP A 213 5.67 3.26 6.09
N ALA A 214 4.91 4.14 5.45
CA ALA A 214 3.58 3.87 4.92
C ALA A 214 3.52 2.70 3.91
N MET A 215 4.64 2.30 3.33
CA MET A 215 4.75 1.17 2.39
C MET A 215 5.19 -0.14 3.04
N VAL A 216 5.22 -0.23 4.38
CA VAL A 216 5.70 -1.42 5.12
C VAL A 216 4.99 -2.70 4.67
N TYR A 217 3.67 -2.70 4.56
CA TYR A 217 2.91 -3.89 4.15
C TYR A 217 3.16 -4.28 2.68
N ARG A 218 3.43 -3.31 1.82
CA ARG A 218 3.80 -3.56 0.41
C ARG A 218 5.16 -4.21 0.30
N ARG A 219 6.14 -3.79 1.12
CA ARG A 219 7.47 -4.43 1.15
C ARG A 219 7.40 -5.86 1.68
N LEU A 220 6.63 -6.09 2.75
CA LEU A 220 6.39 -7.45 3.25
C LEU A 220 5.78 -8.33 2.16
N LEU A 221 4.72 -7.85 1.50
CA LEU A 221 4.04 -8.59 0.43
C LEU A 221 4.99 -8.89 -0.75
N ALA A 222 5.77 -7.91 -1.21
CA ALA A 222 6.70 -8.13 -2.33
C ALA A 222 7.74 -9.21 -2.02
N ARG A 223 8.21 -9.27 -0.78
CA ARG A 223 9.10 -10.33 -0.30
C ARG A 223 8.41 -11.69 -0.31
N ARG A 224 7.20 -11.77 0.23
CA ARG A 224 6.42 -13.02 0.26
C ARG A 224 6.13 -13.54 -1.16
N VAL A 225 5.79 -12.64 -2.08
CA VAL A 225 5.60 -12.99 -3.50
C VAL A 225 6.85 -13.63 -4.09
N LYS A 226 8.04 -13.09 -3.81
CA LYS A 226 9.31 -13.68 -4.27
C LYS A 226 9.55 -15.08 -3.66
N GLU A 227 9.25 -15.25 -2.37
CA GLU A 227 9.40 -16.53 -1.68
C GLU A 227 8.48 -17.60 -2.31
N VAL A 228 7.20 -17.26 -2.55
CA VAL A 228 6.23 -18.18 -3.16
C VAL A 228 6.59 -18.47 -4.62
N ALA A 229 6.95 -17.46 -5.41
CA ALA A 229 7.35 -17.66 -6.81
C ALA A 229 8.65 -18.49 -6.98
N ALA A 230 9.52 -18.49 -5.98
CA ALA A 230 10.69 -19.36 -5.96
C ALA A 230 10.32 -20.84 -5.75
N GLN A 231 9.24 -21.11 -5.00
CA GLN A 231 8.76 -22.45 -4.69
C GLN A 231 7.77 -22.97 -5.75
N ASP A 232 6.94 -22.11 -6.29
CA ASP A 232 5.92 -22.42 -7.30
C ASP A 232 6.13 -21.53 -8.54
N LYS A 233 6.66 -22.12 -9.62
CA LYS A 233 6.89 -21.44 -10.91
C LYS A 233 5.61 -21.05 -11.64
N ALA A 234 4.50 -21.68 -11.33
CA ALA A 234 3.18 -21.36 -11.89
C ALA A 234 2.50 -20.19 -11.15
N PHE A 235 3.03 -19.80 -9.99
CA PHE A 235 2.46 -18.70 -9.22
C PHE A 235 2.52 -17.38 -9.98
N SER A 236 1.40 -16.67 -9.94
CA SER A 236 1.31 -15.28 -10.40
C SER A 236 0.32 -14.52 -9.55
N CYS A 237 0.59 -13.24 -9.33
CA CYS A 237 -0.33 -12.30 -8.71
C CYS A 237 -0.86 -11.31 -9.74
N VAL A 238 -2.01 -10.69 -9.45
CA VAL A 238 -2.64 -9.71 -10.35
C VAL A 238 -2.53 -8.31 -9.75
N MET A 239 -1.88 -7.42 -10.48
CA MET A 239 -1.78 -6.00 -10.13
C MET A 239 -2.59 -5.14 -11.10
N THR A 240 -3.16 -4.06 -10.58
CA THR A 240 -3.77 -3.02 -11.42
C THR A 240 -2.69 -1.99 -11.75
N LEU A 241 -2.28 -1.93 -13.01
CA LEU A 241 -1.20 -1.07 -13.51
C LEU A 241 -1.71 -0.13 -14.60
N PRO A 242 -1.09 1.05 -14.80
CA PRO A 242 -1.46 1.94 -15.90
C PRO A 242 -1.17 1.29 -17.25
N TRP A 243 -2.13 1.38 -18.14
CA TRP A 243 -1.95 1.07 -19.55
C TRP A 243 -1.40 2.30 -20.28
N ILE A 244 -0.34 2.13 -21.06
CA ILE A 244 0.31 3.23 -21.80
C ILE A 244 -0.06 3.11 -23.27
N GLU A 245 -0.77 4.11 -23.78
CA GLU A 245 -1.14 4.20 -25.21
C GLU A 245 0.06 4.46 -26.11
N LYS A 246 -0.05 4.05 -27.39
CA LYS A 246 1.01 4.24 -28.40
C LYS A 246 1.33 5.72 -28.66
N SER A 247 0.38 6.63 -28.41
CA SER A 247 0.54 8.08 -28.51
C SER A 247 1.45 8.70 -27.45
N CYS A 248 1.84 7.94 -26.43
CA CYS A 248 2.76 8.39 -25.41
C CYS A 248 4.16 8.66 -25.99
N TYR A 249 4.73 9.81 -25.65
CA TYR A 249 6.10 10.19 -26.03
C TYR A 249 7.06 10.29 -24.83
N GLY A 250 6.67 9.78 -23.67
CA GLY A 250 7.56 9.72 -22.51
C GLY A 250 7.89 11.07 -21.89
N CYS A 251 6.95 12.02 -21.80
CA CYS A 251 7.17 13.35 -21.21
C CYS A 251 7.55 13.33 -19.72
N GLY A 252 7.30 12.24 -19.03
CA GLY A 252 7.69 12.00 -17.64
C GLY A 252 6.79 12.64 -16.56
N ILE A 253 5.71 13.35 -16.92
CA ILE A 253 4.82 14.00 -15.95
C ILE A 253 4.22 12.96 -14.98
N CYS A 254 3.79 11.81 -15.50
CA CYS A 254 3.23 10.72 -14.67
C CYS A 254 4.26 10.14 -13.68
N ALA A 255 5.53 10.08 -14.05
CA ALA A 255 6.63 9.65 -13.18
C ALA A 255 6.95 10.72 -12.12
N LEU A 256 7.05 11.99 -12.52
CA LEU A 256 7.33 13.13 -11.63
C LEU A 256 6.26 13.29 -10.56
N LEU A 257 4.99 13.12 -10.93
CA LEU A 257 3.84 13.34 -10.05
C LEU A 257 3.37 12.07 -9.34
N CYS A 258 3.96 10.91 -9.63
CA CYS A 258 3.63 9.67 -8.93
C CYS A 258 3.93 9.81 -7.42
N PRO A 259 2.92 9.65 -6.52
CA PRO A 259 3.14 9.82 -5.09
C PRO A 259 4.22 8.88 -4.54
N ASN A 260 4.26 7.66 -5.03
CA ASN A 260 5.15 6.60 -4.55
C ASN A 260 6.36 6.36 -5.47
N ARG A 261 6.59 7.23 -6.46
CA ARG A 261 7.69 7.07 -7.41
C ARG A 261 7.74 5.67 -8.04
N ALA A 262 6.55 5.15 -8.38
CA ALA A 262 6.42 3.84 -9.01
C ALA A 262 6.78 3.87 -10.49
N LEU A 263 6.62 5.01 -11.16
CA LEU A 263 6.93 5.21 -12.57
C LEU A 263 8.28 5.89 -12.73
N GLU A 264 9.04 5.49 -13.73
CA GLU A 264 10.34 6.06 -14.09
C GLU A 264 10.44 6.16 -15.62
N ILE A 265 11.14 7.16 -16.13
CA ILE A 265 11.45 7.29 -17.56
C ILE A 265 12.95 7.13 -17.72
N GLY A 266 13.35 6.13 -18.53
CA GLY A 266 14.72 5.97 -19.02
C GLY A 266 14.85 6.55 -20.41
N GLU A 267 15.99 7.17 -20.69
CA GLU A 267 16.37 7.64 -22.01
C GLU A 267 17.23 6.57 -22.67
N GLU A 268 16.89 6.22 -23.91
CA GLU A 268 17.67 5.32 -24.74
C GLU A 268 18.30 6.13 -25.89
N LYS A 269 19.20 5.50 -26.63
CA LYS A 269 19.76 6.11 -27.85
C LYS A 269 18.66 6.29 -28.91
N ASP A 270 18.89 7.17 -29.87
CA ASP A 270 18.03 7.37 -31.07
C ASP A 270 16.60 7.87 -30.80
N GLY A 271 16.43 8.70 -29.74
CA GLY A 271 15.12 9.28 -29.41
C GLY A 271 14.10 8.30 -28.85
N MET A 272 14.53 7.10 -28.48
CA MET A 272 13.70 6.16 -27.76
C MET A 272 13.70 6.46 -26.26
N ARG A 273 12.55 6.31 -25.62
CA ARG A 273 12.37 6.38 -24.17
C ARG A 273 11.65 5.16 -23.67
N THR A 274 12.06 4.66 -22.52
CA THR A 274 11.40 3.53 -21.88
C THR A 274 10.66 3.98 -20.65
N VAL A 275 9.38 3.65 -20.57
CA VAL A 275 8.53 3.85 -19.39
C VAL A 275 8.61 2.60 -18.54
N TYR A 276 9.16 2.74 -17.34
CA TYR A 276 9.26 1.67 -16.36
C TYR A 276 8.23 1.84 -15.26
N ILE A 277 7.82 0.72 -14.67
CA ILE A 277 7.07 0.70 -13.42
C ILE A 277 7.70 -0.27 -12.44
N THR A 278 7.63 0.08 -11.15
CA THR A 278 7.89 -0.83 -10.04
C THR A 278 6.57 -1.19 -9.36
N PRO A 279 5.94 -2.34 -9.68
CA PRO A 279 4.63 -2.74 -9.14
C PRO A 279 4.58 -2.72 -7.62
N GLN A 280 5.67 -3.09 -6.95
CA GLN A 280 5.77 -2.98 -5.48
C GLN A 280 5.45 -1.57 -4.97
N LYS A 281 5.81 -0.51 -5.70
CA LYS A 281 5.55 0.89 -5.32
C LYS A 281 4.19 1.41 -5.81
N CYS A 282 3.57 0.74 -6.79
CA CYS A 282 2.30 1.17 -7.38
C CYS A 282 1.11 0.77 -6.50
N THR A 283 0.36 1.74 -6.00
CA THR A 283 -0.84 1.51 -5.17
C THR A 283 -2.14 1.49 -5.97
N GLY A 284 -2.09 1.70 -7.28
CA GLY A 284 -3.27 1.78 -8.14
C GLY A 284 -4.12 3.04 -7.89
N CYS A 285 -3.52 4.12 -7.38
CA CYS A 285 -4.24 5.34 -6.98
C CYS A 285 -4.79 6.18 -8.15
N GLY A 286 -4.42 5.88 -9.39
CA GLY A 286 -4.93 6.57 -10.59
C GLY A 286 -4.34 7.97 -10.86
N VAL A 287 -3.46 8.50 -10.01
CA VAL A 287 -2.87 9.84 -10.22
C VAL A 287 -2.23 9.98 -11.59
N CYS A 288 -1.50 8.96 -12.07
CA CYS A 288 -0.85 8.96 -13.37
C CYS A 288 -1.84 9.16 -14.53
N LYS A 289 -3.06 8.63 -14.43
CA LYS A 289 -4.15 8.84 -15.39
C LYS A 289 -4.58 10.31 -15.42
N VAL A 290 -4.85 10.89 -14.25
CA VAL A 290 -5.38 12.25 -14.12
C VAL A 290 -4.37 13.32 -14.57
N VAL A 291 -3.06 13.08 -14.33
CA VAL A 291 -2.02 14.06 -14.68
C VAL A 291 -1.54 13.94 -16.12
N CYS A 292 -1.96 12.90 -16.85
CA CYS A 292 -1.59 12.72 -18.26
C CYS A 292 -2.39 13.69 -19.13
N ARG A 293 -1.76 14.79 -19.53
CA ARG A 293 -2.42 15.85 -20.32
C ARG A 293 -2.82 15.39 -21.71
N ASP A 294 -2.06 14.45 -22.28
CA ASP A 294 -2.26 13.95 -23.64
C ASP A 294 -3.15 12.69 -23.67
N GLY A 295 -3.76 12.32 -22.53
CA GLY A 295 -4.68 11.18 -22.45
C GLY A 295 -4.04 9.79 -22.63
N CYS A 296 -2.70 9.71 -22.72
CA CYS A 296 -2.02 8.43 -23.00
C CYS A 296 -2.14 7.37 -21.92
N ILE A 297 -2.76 7.67 -20.79
CA ILE A 297 -3.09 6.73 -19.72
C ILE A 297 -4.58 6.84 -19.46
N GLU A 298 -5.37 6.08 -20.21
CA GLU A 298 -6.83 6.14 -20.11
C GLU A 298 -7.38 5.25 -19.00
N GLU A 299 -6.73 4.13 -18.74
CA GLU A 299 -7.19 3.16 -17.76
C GLU A 299 -6.05 2.50 -17.00
N LEU A 300 -6.43 1.82 -15.91
CA LEU A 300 -5.57 0.94 -15.14
C LEU A 300 -6.00 -0.50 -15.38
N CYS A 301 -5.15 -1.28 -16.04
CA CYS A 301 -5.44 -2.65 -16.43
C CYS A 301 -4.92 -3.69 -15.42
N ALA A 302 -5.59 -4.83 -15.35
CA ALA A 302 -5.11 -5.97 -14.60
C ALA A 302 -3.94 -6.65 -15.32
N ALA A 303 -2.81 -6.77 -14.67
CA ALA A 303 -1.61 -7.45 -15.17
C ALA A 303 -1.26 -8.64 -14.28
N LYS A 304 -1.07 -9.83 -14.88
CA LYS A 304 -0.50 -10.99 -14.19
C LYS A 304 1.01 -10.84 -14.10
N LEU A 305 1.56 -10.96 -12.92
CA LEU A 305 2.97 -10.78 -12.65
C LEU A 305 3.53 -11.93 -11.79
N PRO A 306 4.69 -12.48 -12.15
CA PRO A 306 5.37 -13.48 -11.32
C PRO A 306 6.07 -12.86 -10.11
N HIS A 307 6.36 -11.56 -10.17
CA HIS A 307 7.03 -10.78 -9.11
C HIS A 307 6.61 -9.31 -9.18
N LEU A 308 6.96 -8.53 -8.15
CA LEU A 308 6.64 -7.10 -8.05
C LEU A 308 7.84 -6.18 -8.28
N ASP A 309 8.87 -6.66 -8.98
CA ASP A 309 10.06 -5.88 -9.32
C ASP A 309 9.80 -4.93 -10.50
N LYS A 310 10.79 -4.09 -10.81
CA LYS A 310 10.75 -3.14 -11.91
C LYS A 310 10.56 -3.87 -13.25
N LEU A 311 9.62 -3.38 -14.06
CA LEU A 311 9.35 -3.90 -15.39
C LEU A 311 9.13 -2.75 -16.39
N ILE A 312 9.19 -3.07 -17.69
CA ILE A 312 8.91 -2.15 -18.76
C ILE A 312 7.39 -2.12 -19.01
N LEU A 313 6.81 -0.92 -19.01
CA LEU A 313 5.41 -0.71 -19.43
C LEU A 313 5.32 -0.41 -20.93
N ALA A 314 6.20 0.45 -21.43
CA ALA A 314 6.20 0.85 -22.84
C ALA A 314 7.57 1.34 -23.29
N LYS A 315 7.86 1.17 -24.59
CA LYS A 315 8.92 1.87 -25.30
C LYS A 315 8.26 2.84 -26.29
N VAL A 316 8.66 4.10 -26.21
CA VAL A 316 8.01 5.21 -26.92
C VAL A 316 9.03 6.06 -27.65
N ARG A 317 8.65 6.63 -28.79
CA ARG A 317 9.50 7.57 -29.54
C ARG A 317 9.25 8.99 -29.09
N SER A 318 10.32 9.76 -28.98
CA SER A 318 10.27 11.19 -28.66
C SER A 318 11.39 11.92 -29.37
N LYS A 319 11.21 13.23 -29.54
CA LYS A 319 12.30 14.15 -29.88
C LYS A 319 12.44 15.19 -28.78
N SER A 320 13.59 15.82 -28.71
CA SER A 320 13.86 16.88 -27.75
C SER A 320 13.48 18.26 -28.28
N CYS A 321 12.86 19.07 -27.45
CA CYS A 321 12.60 20.48 -27.76
C CYS A 321 13.92 21.23 -27.89
N GLU A 322 14.17 21.92 -29.04
CA GLU A 322 15.39 22.71 -29.26
C GLU A 322 15.55 23.86 -28.25
N GLY A 323 14.46 24.37 -27.68
CA GLY A 323 14.52 25.49 -26.74
C GLY A 323 14.75 25.12 -25.28
N CYS A 324 14.40 23.88 -24.85
CA CYS A 324 14.50 23.52 -23.40
C CYS A 324 14.80 22.04 -23.15
N GLY A 325 15.09 21.24 -24.18
CA GLY A 325 15.42 19.81 -24.05
C GLY A 325 14.28 18.88 -23.63
N ARG A 326 13.07 19.38 -23.37
CA ARG A 326 11.96 18.54 -22.94
C ARG A 326 11.51 17.60 -24.06
N ALA A 327 11.08 16.40 -23.69
CA ALA A 327 10.51 15.44 -24.63
C ALA A 327 9.25 16.00 -25.31
N MET A 328 9.14 15.72 -26.60
CA MET A 328 8.02 16.05 -27.47
C MET A 328 7.65 14.82 -28.32
N PRO A 329 6.42 14.74 -28.85
CA PRO A 329 6.06 13.72 -29.82
C PRO A 329 7.03 13.78 -31.01
N ALA A 330 7.52 12.63 -31.48
CA ALA A 330 8.49 12.54 -32.55
C ALA A 330 7.87 12.89 -33.91
N ASP A 331 6.58 12.64 -34.09
CA ASP A 331 5.77 12.87 -35.28
C ASP A 331 5.34 14.33 -35.51
N LYS A 332 5.51 15.21 -34.52
CA LYS A 332 5.21 16.64 -34.70
C LYS A 332 6.28 17.33 -35.53
N GLU A 333 5.86 18.17 -36.49
CA GLU A 333 6.77 18.96 -37.32
C GLU A 333 7.54 20.02 -36.54
N GLU A 334 6.90 20.58 -35.51
CA GLU A 334 7.50 21.64 -34.70
C GLU A 334 8.66 21.14 -33.82
N ASN A 335 9.76 21.89 -33.82
CA ASN A 335 10.94 21.61 -32.97
C ASN A 335 10.89 22.26 -31.58
N LEU A 336 9.87 23.07 -31.31
CA LEU A 336 9.69 23.74 -29.99
C LEU A 336 8.43 23.27 -29.30
N CYS A 337 8.51 22.98 -28.02
CA CYS A 337 7.35 22.69 -27.20
C CYS A 337 6.44 23.92 -27.04
N ILE A 338 5.19 23.71 -26.64
CA ILE A 338 4.18 24.77 -26.49
C ILE A 338 4.71 25.93 -25.64
N ILE A 339 5.41 25.63 -24.52
CA ILE A 339 5.94 26.66 -23.61
C ILE A 339 7.02 27.49 -24.29
N CYS A 340 7.93 26.86 -25.03
CA CYS A 340 9.00 27.59 -25.74
C CYS A 340 8.45 28.42 -26.91
N ARG A 341 7.42 27.95 -27.58
CA ARG A 341 6.71 28.72 -28.62
C ARG A 341 6.02 29.94 -28.04
N GLN A 342 5.36 29.83 -26.90
CA GLN A 342 4.73 30.98 -26.25
C GLN A 342 5.75 32.02 -25.77
N LYS A 343 6.93 31.57 -25.26
CA LYS A 343 8.01 32.51 -24.89
C LYS A 343 8.63 33.24 -26.05
N LYS A 344 8.65 32.65 -27.26
CA LYS A 344 9.14 33.33 -28.46
C LYS A 344 8.15 34.36 -29.05
N LYS A 345 6.87 34.28 -28.66
CA LYS A 345 5.83 35.22 -29.10
C LYS A 345 5.65 36.44 -28.20
N LYS A 346 6.33 36.45 -27.03
CA LYS A 346 6.45 37.59 -26.14
C LYS A 346 7.81 38.27 -26.33
#